data_480479c698048d6175d256a0ae03c653
#
_entry.id   480479c698048d6175d256a0ae03c653
#
_cell.length_a   1.000
_cell.length_b   1.000
_cell.length_c   1.000
_cell.angle_alpha   90.00
_cell.angle_beta   90.00
_cell.angle_gamma   90.00
#
_symmetry.space_group_name_H-M   'P 1'
#
loop_
_entity.id
_entity.type
_entity.pdbx_description
1 polymer ?
#
loop_
_entity_poly.entity_id
_entity_poly.type
_entity_poly.pdbx_seq_one_letter_code
_entity_poly.pdbx_strand_id
1 'polypeptide(L)'
;MRVLYIADDGKEFDNEFDCEHHEWMLNHPNLKYIKIYDNRTGELFDDIMTDDAYNYGDKVIVPTEFAVKDLHDWATYSGYCYFHQITEAGTWVFNEDENVYEKVGD
;
A
#
# COMPACT_ATOMS: atom_id res chain seq x y z
N MET A 1 22.86 23.48 10.39
CA MET A 1 21.48 23.68 10.87
C MET A 1 20.69 22.39 10.66
N ARG A 2 20.01 21.95 11.68
CA ARG A 2 19.16 20.76 11.60
C ARG A 2 17.74 21.16 11.22
N VAL A 3 17.17 20.48 10.22
CA VAL A 3 15.79 20.69 9.81
C VAL A 3 14.94 19.56 10.38
N LEU A 4 13.84 19.92 11.04
CA LEU A 4 12.88 18.96 11.55
C LEU A 4 11.58 19.07 10.76
N TYR A 5 10.99 17.92 10.47
CA TYR A 5 9.69 17.79 9.82
C TYR A 5 8.69 17.34 10.87
N ILE A 6 7.61 18.07 11.04
CA ILE A 6 6.62 17.82 12.07
C ILE A 6 5.34 17.30 11.39
N ALA A 7 4.93 16.08 11.76
CA ALA A 7 3.70 15.48 11.26
C ALA A 7 2.48 16.11 11.94
N ASP A 8 1.29 15.84 11.40
CA ASP A 8 0.03 16.43 11.87
C ASP A 8 -0.29 16.09 13.34
N ASP A 9 0.22 14.96 13.84
CA ASP A 9 0.07 14.56 15.24
C ASP A 9 1.15 15.13 16.18
N GLY A 10 2.04 15.96 15.65
CA GLY A 10 3.13 16.57 16.41
C GLY A 10 4.42 15.76 16.49
N LYS A 11 4.44 14.56 15.90
CA LYS A 11 5.65 13.72 15.90
C LYS A 11 6.73 14.33 15.00
N GLU A 12 7.98 14.34 15.48
CA GLU A 12 9.10 14.94 14.78
C GLU A 12 9.94 13.91 14.02
N PHE A 13 10.41 14.31 12.84
CA PHE A 13 11.26 13.48 11.98
C PHE A 13 12.41 14.32 11.42
N ASP A 14 13.57 13.70 11.28
CA ASP A 14 14.74 14.30 10.63
C ASP A 14 14.67 14.23 9.11
N ASN A 15 13.77 13.41 8.58
CA ASN A 15 13.69 13.06 7.18
C ASN A 15 12.26 13.33 6.68
N GLU A 16 12.14 14.06 5.58
CA GLU A 16 10.84 14.38 4.98
C GLU A 16 10.07 13.11 4.58
N PHE A 17 10.77 12.12 4.06
CA PHE A 17 10.17 10.84 3.66
C PHE A 17 9.46 10.14 4.82
N ASP A 18 10.14 10.05 5.96
CA ASP A 18 9.58 9.40 7.16
C ASP A 18 8.37 10.18 7.68
N CYS A 19 8.43 11.51 7.63
CA CYS A 19 7.33 12.36 8.05
C CYS A 19 6.11 12.16 7.14
N GLU A 20 6.30 12.18 5.82
CA GLU A 20 5.21 11.96 4.85
C GLU A 20 4.61 10.56 4.99
N HIS A 21 5.44 9.54 5.16
CA HIS A 21 4.99 8.17 5.36
C HIS A 21 4.11 8.07 6.60
N HIS A 22 4.54 8.70 7.69
CA HIS A 22 3.78 8.72 8.95
C HIS A 22 2.43 9.42 8.75
N GLU A 23 2.40 10.55 8.08
CA GLU A 23 1.17 11.30 7.78
C GLU A 23 0.21 10.49 6.91
N TRP A 24 0.72 9.77 5.91
CA TRP A 24 -0.09 8.89 5.08
C TRP A 24 -0.77 7.81 5.92
N MET A 25 -0.03 7.20 6.85
CA MET A 25 -0.58 6.17 7.72
C MET A 25 -1.61 6.75 8.70
N LEU A 26 -1.44 8.00 9.15
CA LEU A 26 -2.41 8.69 10.00
C LEU A 26 -3.71 8.97 9.25
N ASN A 27 -3.63 9.41 8.00
CA ASN A 27 -4.77 9.79 7.18
C ASN A 27 -5.42 8.60 6.47
N HIS A 28 -4.68 7.47 6.36
CA HIS A 28 -5.13 6.26 5.67
C HIS A 28 -4.85 5.05 6.57
N PRO A 29 -5.50 4.97 7.75
CA PRO A 29 -5.14 3.94 8.75
C PRO A 29 -5.46 2.52 8.30
N ASN A 30 -6.30 2.33 7.29
CA ASN A 30 -6.65 1.00 6.80
C ASN A 30 -5.56 0.37 5.92
N LEU A 31 -4.55 1.14 5.48
CA LEU A 31 -3.43 0.60 4.71
C LEU A 31 -2.65 -0.45 5.50
N LYS A 32 -2.54 -0.30 6.82
CA LYS A 32 -1.81 -1.26 7.67
C LYS A 32 -2.46 -2.65 7.73
N TYR A 33 -3.73 -2.76 7.35
CA TYR A 33 -4.45 -4.05 7.35
C TYR A 33 -4.36 -4.78 6.02
N ILE A 34 -3.86 -4.11 4.97
CA ILE A 34 -3.66 -4.72 3.66
C ILE A 34 -2.39 -5.57 3.71
N LYS A 35 -2.48 -6.80 3.18
CA LYS A 35 -1.36 -7.72 3.12
C LYS A 35 -0.96 -7.93 1.67
N ILE A 36 0.32 -7.73 1.38
CA ILE A 36 0.89 -7.97 0.05
C ILE A 36 2.05 -8.94 0.21
N TYR A 37 2.03 -10.02 -0.57
CA TYR A 37 3.05 -11.06 -0.53
C TYR A 37 4.05 -10.87 -1.68
N ASP A 38 5.33 -11.05 -1.37
CA ASP A 38 6.43 -10.94 -2.33
C ASP A 38 6.48 -12.20 -3.20
N ASN A 39 6.41 -12.03 -4.53
CA ASN A 39 6.45 -13.17 -5.45
C ASN A 39 7.82 -13.84 -5.52
N ARG A 40 8.88 -13.18 -5.03
CA ARG A 40 10.24 -13.71 -5.05
C ARG A 40 10.50 -14.67 -3.89
N THR A 41 9.88 -14.43 -2.74
CA THR A 41 10.14 -15.16 -1.50
C THR A 41 8.90 -15.84 -0.92
N GLY A 42 7.72 -15.41 -1.32
CA GLY A 42 6.45 -15.86 -0.72
C GLY A 42 6.15 -15.25 0.63
N GLU A 43 7.00 -14.35 1.10
CA GLU A 43 6.84 -13.70 2.39
C GLU A 43 6.00 -12.42 2.29
N LEU A 44 5.43 -12.02 3.42
CA LEU A 44 4.64 -10.81 3.53
C LEU A 44 5.56 -9.58 3.55
N PHE A 45 5.22 -8.54 2.79
CA PHE A 45 5.90 -7.25 2.91
C PHE A 45 5.56 -6.61 4.26
N ASP A 46 6.57 -6.11 4.95
CA ASP A 46 6.39 -5.38 6.20
C ASP A 46 5.69 -4.03 5.98
N ASP A 47 5.98 -3.40 4.83
CA ASP A 47 5.43 -2.11 4.47
C ASP A 47 4.97 -2.14 3.02
N ILE A 48 3.66 -1.95 2.80
CA ILE A 48 3.09 -1.94 1.44
C ILE A 48 3.31 -0.61 0.72
N MET A 49 3.74 0.42 1.43
CA MET A 49 3.98 1.74 0.86
C MET A 49 5.40 1.86 0.27
N THR A 50 5.82 0.84 -0.46
CA THR A 50 7.14 0.77 -1.11
C THR A 50 6.97 0.39 -2.58
N ASP A 51 7.95 0.76 -3.40
CA ASP A 51 7.98 0.36 -4.80
C ASP A 51 8.08 -1.15 -4.96
N ASP A 52 8.80 -1.82 -4.05
CA ASP A 52 8.96 -3.27 -4.09
C ASP A 52 7.62 -3.99 -3.89
N ALA A 53 6.78 -3.50 -2.98
CA ALA A 53 5.46 -4.08 -2.77
C ALA A 53 4.59 -4.00 -4.03
N TYR A 54 4.72 -2.91 -4.78
CA TYR A 54 4.01 -2.76 -6.04
C TYR A 54 4.61 -3.62 -7.15
N ASN A 55 5.95 -3.62 -7.29
CA ASN A 55 6.65 -4.28 -8.39
C ASN A 55 6.71 -5.80 -8.24
N TYR A 56 6.81 -6.30 -7.01
CA TYR A 56 6.99 -7.72 -6.71
C TYR A 56 5.86 -8.35 -5.94
N GLY A 57 4.85 -7.60 -5.59
CA GLY A 57 3.64 -8.13 -4.96
C GLY A 57 2.80 -8.89 -5.98
N ASP A 58 2.42 -10.12 -5.64
CA ASP A 58 1.56 -10.92 -6.53
C ASP A 58 0.23 -11.29 -5.89
N LYS A 59 0.15 -11.29 -4.56
CA LYS A 59 -1.07 -11.60 -3.84
C LYS A 59 -1.37 -10.47 -2.86
N VAL A 60 -2.55 -9.89 -3.00
CA VAL A 60 -2.99 -8.75 -2.19
C VAL A 60 -4.27 -9.14 -1.46
N ILE A 61 -4.29 -8.99 -0.15
CA ILE A 61 -5.47 -9.24 0.68
C ILE A 61 -5.95 -7.89 1.23
N VAL A 62 -7.16 -7.51 0.85
CA VAL A 62 -7.79 -6.26 1.27
C VAL A 62 -8.99 -6.61 2.15
N PRO A 63 -8.92 -6.38 3.47
CA PRO A 63 -9.93 -6.91 4.39
C PRO A 63 -11.26 -6.16 4.40
N THR A 64 -11.28 -4.88 4.02
CA THR A 64 -12.49 -4.05 4.07
C THR A 64 -12.58 -3.11 2.88
N GLU A 65 -13.78 -2.57 2.64
CA GLU A 65 -13.99 -1.55 1.61
C GLU A 65 -13.27 -0.24 1.96
N PHE A 66 -13.09 0.06 3.24
CA PHE A 66 -12.29 1.21 3.67
C PHE A 66 -10.82 1.04 3.27
N ALA A 67 -10.29 -0.17 3.33
CA ALA A 67 -8.94 -0.47 2.89
C ALA A 67 -8.80 -0.35 1.37
N VAL A 68 -9.83 -0.72 0.61
CA VAL A 68 -9.86 -0.54 -0.85
C VAL A 68 -9.73 0.95 -1.18
N LYS A 69 -10.50 1.79 -0.50
CA LYS A 69 -10.44 3.24 -0.72
C LYS A 69 -9.05 3.81 -0.41
N ASP A 70 -8.49 3.43 0.72
CA ASP A 70 -7.15 3.89 1.13
C ASP A 70 -6.09 3.42 0.14
N LEU A 71 -6.21 2.18 -0.38
CA LEU A 71 -5.30 1.66 -1.40
C LEU A 71 -5.40 2.46 -2.70
N HIS A 72 -6.61 2.82 -3.12
CA HIS A 72 -6.81 3.64 -4.32
C HIS A 72 -6.22 5.03 -4.14
N ASP A 73 -6.37 5.63 -2.97
CA ASP A 73 -5.76 6.94 -2.68
C ASP A 73 -4.23 6.85 -2.77
N TRP A 74 -3.65 5.81 -2.20
CA TRP A 74 -2.21 5.56 -2.30
C TRP A 74 -1.77 5.33 -3.74
N ALA A 75 -2.54 4.54 -4.51
CA ALA A 75 -2.25 4.25 -5.90
C ALA A 75 -2.29 5.53 -6.76
N THR A 76 -3.25 6.40 -6.51
CA THR A 76 -3.37 7.69 -7.22
C THR A 76 -2.16 8.59 -6.94
N TYR A 77 -1.78 8.69 -5.67
CA TYR A 77 -0.64 9.50 -5.25
C TYR A 77 0.69 9.00 -5.84
N SER A 78 0.88 7.67 -5.85
CA SER A 78 2.13 7.04 -6.27
C SER A 78 2.19 6.71 -7.76
N GLY A 79 1.09 6.79 -8.48
CA GLY A 79 1.02 6.38 -9.88
C GLY A 79 0.95 4.87 -10.08
N TYR A 80 0.52 4.12 -9.09
CA TYR A 80 0.46 2.65 -9.12
C TYR A 80 -0.87 2.18 -9.70
N CYS A 81 -1.00 2.32 -11.02
CA CYS A 81 -2.28 2.13 -11.72
C CYS A 81 -2.88 0.72 -11.58
N TYR A 82 -2.07 -0.32 -11.41
CA TYR A 82 -2.60 -1.68 -11.28
C TYR A 82 -3.42 -1.88 -9.99
N PHE A 83 -3.12 -1.14 -8.92
CA PHE A 83 -3.90 -1.25 -7.69
C PHE A 83 -5.34 -0.75 -7.84
N HIS A 84 -5.61 0.09 -8.84
CA HIS A 84 -6.99 0.52 -9.14
C HIS A 84 -7.86 -0.61 -9.67
N GLN A 85 -7.26 -1.71 -10.10
CA GLN A 85 -8.00 -2.90 -10.55
C GLN A 85 -8.61 -3.66 -9.38
N ILE A 86 -8.12 -3.43 -8.16
CA ILE A 86 -8.67 -4.02 -6.93
C ILE A 86 -9.86 -3.17 -6.52
N THR A 87 -11.07 -3.59 -6.91
CA THR A 87 -12.29 -2.78 -6.81
C THR A 87 -13.17 -3.11 -5.62
N GLU A 88 -12.88 -4.21 -4.90
CA GLU A 88 -13.65 -4.63 -3.73
C GLU A 88 -12.76 -5.37 -2.74
N ALA A 89 -13.21 -5.50 -1.50
CA ALA A 89 -12.50 -6.26 -0.48
C ALA A 89 -12.40 -7.74 -0.89
N GLY A 90 -11.30 -8.38 -0.52
CA GLY A 90 -11.05 -9.79 -0.81
C GLY A 90 -9.59 -10.08 -1.08
N THR A 91 -9.35 -11.29 -1.59
CA THR A 91 -8.02 -11.75 -1.99
C THR A 91 -7.86 -11.64 -3.51
N TRP A 92 -6.80 -10.96 -3.92
CA TRP A 92 -6.50 -10.71 -5.33
C TRP A 92 -5.12 -11.24 -5.67
N VAL A 93 -4.98 -11.83 -6.86
CA VAL A 93 -3.71 -12.36 -7.38
C VAL A 93 -3.41 -11.69 -8.71
N PHE A 94 -2.16 -11.27 -8.90
CA PHE A 94 -1.72 -10.64 -10.13
C PHE A 94 -1.47 -11.70 -11.21
N ASN A 95 -2.14 -11.56 -12.34
CA ASN A 95 -1.95 -12.40 -13.52
C ASN A 95 -0.92 -11.74 -14.43
N GLU A 96 0.30 -12.27 -14.45
CA GLU A 96 1.41 -11.72 -15.23
C GLU A 96 1.19 -11.80 -16.73
N ASP A 97 0.48 -12.81 -17.19
CA ASP A 97 0.23 -13.01 -18.63
C ASP A 97 -0.68 -11.92 -19.18
N GLU A 98 -1.63 -11.45 -18.39
CA GLU A 98 -2.59 -10.44 -18.79
C GLU A 98 -2.38 -9.08 -18.15
N ASN A 99 -1.43 -8.98 -17.19
CA ASN A 99 -1.12 -7.76 -16.44
C ASN A 99 -2.33 -7.19 -15.70
N VAL A 100 -3.11 -8.07 -15.06
CA VAL A 100 -4.29 -7.68 -14.29
C VAL A 100 -4.34 -8.41 -12.95
N TYR A 101 -4.95 -7.75 -11.97
CA TYR A 101 -5.30 -8.39 -10.71
C TYR A 101 -6.65 -9.10 -10.86
N GLU A 102 -6.71 -10.34 -10.40
CA GLU A 102 -7.93 -11.15 -10.42
C GLU A 102 -8.34 -11.52 -9.00
N LYS A 103 -9.62 -11.31 -8.68
CA LYS A 103 -10.14 -11.69 -7.38
C LYS A 103 -10.29 -13.21 -7.30
N VAL A 104 -9.68 -13.84 -6.30
CA VAL A 104 -9.68 -15.30 -6.11
C VAL A 104 -10.39 -15.74 -4.84
N GLY A 105 -10.77 -14.81 -3.95
CA GLY A 105 -11.46 -15.13 -2.71
C GLY A 105 -11.85 -13.90 -1.93
N ASP A 106 -12.56 -14.14 -0.84
CA ASP A 106 -13.01 -13.08 0.07
C ASP A 106 -11.96 -12.76 1.14
#